data_7e5b6e43f01ec3520c335807958b08c3
#
_entry.id   7e5b6e43f01ec3520c335807958b08c3
#
_cell.length_a   1.000
_cell.length_b   1.000
_cell.length_c   1.000
_cell.angle_alpha   90.00
_cell.angle_beta   90.00
_cell.angle_gamma   90.00
#
_symmetry.space_group_name_H-M   'P 1'
#
loop_
_entity.id
_entity.type
_entity.pdbx_description
1 polymer ?
#
loop_
_entity_poly.entity_id
_entity_poly.type
_entity_poly.pdbx_seq_one_letter_code
_entity_poly.pdbx_strand_id
1 'polypeptide(L)'
;MTALFSSARLAGSVAAIALFIAPACADAAQETAQDSAPEPQAQTTAGTTAGTAAPGSDIVASAPDSAWRTVSAERLMLIETTNGEVLIETAPEFAPAHVARFRELAEEDFFDFKVWHRVIDGFMAQGGGALDNPNANADKPALEGEFTIRRDASMTITELQDRTINPRENRSRARAGFWNGFQAATQPIAQAAIRADGQVESWLLHCEGAVAAARTQDPNSARSQFYITRAETPHLETTYTVWGKVRDGQEAVNALEEGALAQDRNFSPDFIEDVVLVETLPAEDQPTVEVMDTSSDAFAAYLDAVAQADGGTLPNVCDIDVPVRIQEPAQ
;
A
#
# COMPACT_ATOMS: atom_id res chain seq x y z
N MET A 1 44.56 45.00 39.12
CA MET A 1 45.06 43.93 40.02
C MET A 1 44.89 42.64 39.22
N THR A 2 45.78 42.26 38.38
CA THR A 2 47.12 41.69 38.43
C THR A 2 47.20 40.35 39.21
N ALA A 3 47.38 39.26 38.43
CA ALA A 3 48.26 38.10 38.60
C ALA A 3 47.73 36.96 37.76
N LEU A 4 48.27 36.55 36.66
CA LEU A 4 49.54 35.93 36.20
C LEU A 4 50.10 34.83 37.14
N PHE A 5 50.16 33.59 36.60
CA PHE A 5 51.24 32.59 36.69
C PHE A 5 50.69 31.29 36.08
N SER A 6 51.19 30.74 35.07
CA SER A 6 52.48 30.24 34.62
C SER A 6 52.50 28.70 34.56
N SER A 7 52.76 28.27 33.38
CA SER A 7 53.21 27.01 32.78
C SER A 7 53.93 25.99 33.65
N ALA A 8 53.74 24.68 33.36
CA ALA A 8 54.77 23.67 33.39
C ALA A 8 54.52 22.58 32.36
N ARG A 9 55.46 22.48 31.44
CA ARG A 9 55.64 21.35 30.50
C ARG A 9 56.34 20.24 31.24
N LEU A 10 55.93 18.97 31.06
CA LEU A 10 56.82 17.84 31.26
C LEU A 10 56.71 16.92 30.03
N ALA A 11 57.87 16.79 29.39
CA ALA A 11 58.15 15.82 28.35
C ALA A 11 58.60 14.50 29.00
N GLY A 12 58.14 13.37 28.48
CA GLY A 12 58.59 12.05 28.96
C GLY A 12 58.46 11.02 27.84
N SER A 13 59.57 10.57 27.45
CA SER A 13 60.03 9.74 26.30
C SER A 13 59.34 8.40 26.09
N VAL A 14 59.13 8.10 24.83
CA VAL A 14 59.36 6.88 23.99
C VAL A 14 59.65 5.57 24.73
N ALA A 15 58.83 4.56 24.41
CA ALA A 15 59.26 3.18 24.27
C ALA A 15 58.40 2.49 23.23
N ALA A 16 58.99 2.21 22.07
CA ALA A 16 58.42 1.38 21.00
C ALA A 16 58.54 -0.09 21.40
N ILE A 17 57.45 -0.80 21.46
CA ILE A 17 57.45 -2.27 21.45
C ILE A 17 56.65 -2.70 20.19
N ALA A 18 57.40 -3.14 19.20
CA ALA A 18 56.86 -3.83 18.04
C ALA A 18 56.50 -5.27 18.43
N LEU A 19 55.20 -5.60 18.41
CA LEU A 19 54.76 -6.99 18.51
C LEU A 19 54.14 -7.37 17.19
N PHE A 20 54.81 -8.25 16.44
CA PHE A 20 54.30 -8.94 15.26
C PHE A 20 53.21 -9.89 15.70
N ILE A 21 51.98 -9.66 15.25
CA ILE A 21 50.94 -10.68 15.22
C ILE A 21 50.43 -10.83 13.81
N ALA A 22 50.57 -12.05 13.29
CA ALA A 22 50.14 -12.48 11.96
C ALA A 22 48.61 -12.35 11.80
N PRO A 23 48.10 -12.13 10.56
CA PRO A 23 46.67 -12.11 10.29
C PRO A 23 46.11 -13.53 10.33
N ALA A 24 45.21 -13.79 11.24
CA ALA A 24 44.31 -14.94 11.18
C ALA A 24 43.23 -14.63 10.15
N CYS A 25 43.22 -15.36 9.04
CA CYS A 25 42.09 -15.42 8.11
C CYS A 25 40.88 -15.95 8.87
N ALA A 26 39.88 -15.12 9.04
CA ALA A 26 38.52 -15.54 9.36
C ALA A 26 37.71 -15.45 8.06
N ASP A 27 37.48 -16.61 7.46
CA ASP A 27 36.50 -16.82 6.42
C ASP A 27 35.12 -16.44 6.97
N ALA A 28 34.60 -15.27 6.56
CA ALA A 28 33.19 -14.97 6.68
C ALA A 28 32.52 -15.55 5.43
N ALA A 29 31.91 -16.73 5.57
CA ALA A 29 31.06 -17.30 4.56
C ALA A 29 29.93 -16.33 4.24
N GLN A 30 29.99 -15.73 3.06
CA GLN A 30 28.85 -15.10 2.41
C GLN A 30 27.93 -16.22 1.91
N GLU A 31 26.89 -16.45 2.63
CA GLU A 31 25.75 -17.27 2.21
C GLU A 31 24.97 -16.50 1.14
N THR A 32 25.36 -16.70 -0.13
CA THR A 32 24.57 -16.27 -1.28
C THR A 32 23.38 -17.21 -1.39
N ALA A 33 22.23 -16.76 -0.91
CA ALA A 33 20.97 -17.38 -1.26
C ALA A 33 20.70 -17.07 -2.74
N GLN A 34 21.05 -18.00 -3.61
CA GLN A 34 20.55 -18.08 -4.99
C GLN A 34 19.13 -18.61 -4.91
N ASP A 35 18.18 -17.69 -4.96
CA ASP A 35 16.78 -18.01 -5.23
C ASP A 35 16.65 -18.11 -6.76
N SER A 36 16.57 -19.34 -7.25
CA SER A 36 16.39 -19.65 -8.67
C SER A 36 14.89 -19.57 -8.95
N ALA A 37 14.44 -18.45 -9.47
CA ALA A 37 13.12 -18.34 -10.08
C ALA A 37 13.09 -19.17 -11.38
N PRO A 38 12.01 -19.91 -11.69
CA PRO A 38 11.86 -20.58 -12.97
C PRO A 38 11.60 -19.56 -14.08
N GLU A 39 12.34 -19.68 -15.18
CA GLU A 39 12.15 -18.91 -16.41
C GLU A 39 10.72 -19.06 -16.95
N PRO A 40 10.04 -17.98 -17.35
CA PRO A 40 8.77 -18.08 -18.06
C PRO A 40 9.03 -18.53 -19.51
N GLN A 41 8.53 -19.69 -19.86
CA GLN A 41 8.51 -20.13 -21.26
C GLN A 41 7.51 -19.28 -22.05
N ALA A 42 8.03 -18.51 -22.98
CA ALA A 42 7.23 -17.79 -23.97
C ALA A 42 6.46 -18.77 -24.84
N GLN A 43 5.17 -18.86 -24.64
CA GLN A 43 4.25 -19.49 -25.59
C GLN A 43 3.61 -18.41 -26.47
N THR A 44 4.22 -18.22 -27.64
CA THR A 44 3.61 -17.43 -28.72
C THR A 44 2.49 -18.23 -29.36
N THR A 45 1.25 -17.92 -29.06
CA THR A 45 0.11 -18.29 -29.92
C THR A 45 -0.71 -17.04 -30.21
N ALA A 46 -0.48 -16.45 -31.38
CA ALA A 46 -1.40 -15.51 -31.98
C ALA A 46 -2.69 -16.25 -32.36
N GLY A 47 -3.70 -16.15 -31.51
CA GLY A 47 -5.06 -16.56 -31.78
C GLY A 47 -5.95 -15.36 -31.54
N THR A 48 -6.51 -14.78 -32.65
CA THR A 48 -7.59 -13.81 -32.60
C THR A 48 -8.81 -14.52 -32.03
N THR A 49 -9.02 -14.48 -30.71
CA THR A 49 -10.27 -14.88 -30.08
C THR A 49 -11.11 -13.62 -29.84
N ALA A 50 -12.35 -13.62 -30.31
CA ALA A 50 -13.35 -12.67 -29.86
C ALA A 50 -13.33 -12.60 -28.36
N GLY A 51 -13.10 -11.39 -27.80
CA GLY A 51 -12.89 -11.19 -26.36
C GLY A 51 -14.07 -11.78 -25.58
N THR A 52 -13.79 -12.80 -24.82
CA THR A 52 -14.75 -13.31 -23.84
C THR A 52 -14.92 -12.20 -22.80
N ALA A 53 -16.15 -11.72 -22.60
CA ALA A 53 -16.43 -10.70 -21.59
C ALA A 53 -15.91 -11.16 -20.22
N ALA A 54 -15.42 -10.23 -19.40
CA ALA A 54 -14.93 -10.55 -18.06
C ALA A 54 -16.03 -11.27 -17.24
N PRO A 55 -15.67 -12.24 -16.39
CA PRO A 55 -16.64 -12.94 -15.56
C PRO A 55 -17.55 -11.98 -14.81
N GLY A 56 -18.86 -12.19 -14.86
CA GLY A 56 -19.85 -11.36 -14.17
C GLY A 56 -20.10 -9.97 -14.78
N SER A 57 -19.54 -9.65 -15.94
CA SER A 57 -19.74 -8.33 -16.60
C SER A 57 -21.20 -8.01 -16.91
N ASP A 58 -22.02 -9.00 -17.23
CA ASP A 58 -23.47 -8.87 -17.43
C ASP A 58 -24.20 -8.56 -16.12
N ILE A 59 -23.77 -9.13 -15.01
CA ILE A 59 -24.28 -8.83 -13.67
C ILE A 59 -23.94 -7.38 -13.29
N VAL A 60 -22.69 -6.98 -13.52
CA VAL A 60 -22.24 -5.60 -13.25
C VAL A 60 -23.05 -4.60 -14.09
N ALA A 61 -23.28 -4.90 -15.38
CA ALA A 61 -24.02 -4.02 -16.28
C ALA A 61 -25.52 -3.92 -15.94
N SER A 62 -26.12 -4.97 -15.35
CA SER A 62 -27.55 -5.03 -15.01
C SER A 62 -27.84 -4.76 -13.53
N ALA A 63 -26.80 -4.55 -12.70
CA ALA A 63 -26.97 -4.29 -11.27
C ALA A 63 -27.78 -3.01 -11.04
N PRO A 64 -28.80 -3.03 -10.16
CA PRO A 64 -29.60 -1.86 -9.85
C PRO A 64 -28.75 -0.80 -9.11
N ASP A 65 -29.17 0.47 -9.18
CA ASP A 65 -28.43 1.57 -8.53
C ASP A 65 -28.27 1.35 -7.02
N SER A 66 -29.23 0.67 -6.37
CA SER A 66 -29.13 0.32 -4.94
C SER A 66 -28.00 -0.67 -4.62
N ALA A 67 -27.40 -1.30 -5.62
CA ALA A 67 -26.23 -2.18 -5.45
C ALA A 67 -24.90 -1.42 -5.50
N TRP A 68 -24.95 -0.10 -5.62
CA TRP A 68 -23.76 0.75 -5.75
C TRP A 68 -23.71 1.77 -4.61
N ARG A 69 -22.50 1.93 -4.09
CA ARG A 69 -22.18 2.93 -3.07
C ARG A 69 -21.45 4.08 -3.73
N THR A 70 -22.02 5.27 -3.70
CA THR A 70 -21.31 6.48 -4.12
C THR A 70 -20.22 6.80 -3.12
N VAL A 71 -19.01 7.05 -3.60
CA VAL A 71 -17.89 7.54 -2.80
C VAL A 71 -17.98 9.05 -2.70
N SER A 72 -17.97 9.59 -1.47
CA SER A 72 -17.97 11.05 -1.30
C SER A 72 -16.65 11.66 -1.75
N ALA A 73 -16.70 12.86 -2.35
CA ALA A 73 -15.51 13.57 -2.81
C ALA A 73 -14.46 13.78 -1.71
N GLU A 74 -14.89 13.91 -0.44
CA GLU A 74 -14.01 14.01 0.74
C GLU A 74 -13.11 12.79 0.93
N ARG A 75 -13.46 11.65 0.34
CA ARG A 75 -12.68 10.41 0.41
C ARG A 75 -11.81 10.19 -0.80
N LEU A 76 -11.89 11.04 -1.80
CA LEU A 76 -11.17 10.88 -3.05
C LEU A 76 -9.95 11.79 -3.10
N MET A 77 -8.82 11.19 -3.51
CA MET A 77 -7.58 11.87 -3.83
C MET A 77 -7.15 11.45 -5.23
N LEU A 78 -6.80 12.41 -6.06
CA LEU A 78 -6.28 12.18 -7.40
C LEU A 78 -4.77 12.46 -7.39
N ILE A 79 -3.97 11.49 -7.78
CA ILE A 79 -2.53 11.67 -8.00
C ILE A 79 -2.31 11.80 -9.52
N GLU A 80 -1.80 12.95 -9.94
CA GLU A 80 -1.33 13.15 -11.31
C GLU A 80 0.11 12.69 -11.42
N THR A 81 0.38 11.82 -12.38
CA THR A 81 1.72 11.27 -12.62
C THR A 81 2.12 11.47 -14.08
N THR A 82 3.42 11.37 -14.37
CA THR A 82 3.92 11.36 -15.76
C THR A 82 3.33 10.25 -16.63
N ASN A 83 2.72 9.22 -16.03
CA ASN A 83 2.14 8.07 -16.74
C ASN A 83 0.61 8.04 -16.73
N GLY A 84 -0.04 9.05 -16.15
CA GLY A 84 -1.48 9.16 -16.06
C GLY A 84 -1.96 9.44 -14.65
N GLU A 85 -3.26 9.46 -14.49
CA GLU A 85 -3.94 9.77 -13.23
C GLU A 85 -4.20 8.50 -12.41
N VAL A 86 -4.14 8.62 -11.09
CA VAL A 86 -4.43 7.54 -10.15
C VAL A 86 -5.44 8.03 -9.13
N LEU A 87 -6.66 7.52 -9.19
CA LEU A 87 -7.75 7.89 -8.29
C LEU A 87 -7.79 6.95 -7.08
N ILE A 88 -7.66 7.51 -5.89
CA ILE A 88 -7.60 6.80 -4.61
C ILE A 88 -8.84 7.10 -3.77
N GLU A 89 -9.49 6.06 -3.25
CA GLU A 89 -10.43 6.17 -2.14
C GLU A 89 -9.70 5.95 -0.81
N THR A 90 -9.82 6.90 0.12
CA THR A 90 -9.23 6.82 1.46
C THR A 90 -10.11 6.05 2.44
N ALA A 91 -9.52 5.44 3.45
CA ALA A 91 -10.17 4.61 4.45
C ALA A 91 -9.97 5.16 5.89
N PRO A 92 -10.58 6.32 6.24
CA PRO A 92 -10.38 6.95 7.56
C PRO A 92 -10.89 6.10 8.72
N GLU A 93 -11.76 5.12 8.50
CA GLU A 93 -12.21 4.17 9.53
C GLU A 93 -11.09 3.21 9.97
N PHE A 94 -10.12 2.95 9.10
CA PHE A 94 -8.99 2.08 9.39
C PHE A 94 -7.73 2.85 9.76
N ALA A 95 -7.53 4.04 9.18
CA ALA A 95 -6.30 4.81 9.34
C ALA A 95 -6.56 6.32 9.43
N PRO A 96 -7.33 6.79 10.46
CA PRO A 96 -7.75 8.19 10.54
C PRO A 96 -6.58 9.17 10.60
N ALA A 97 -5.50 8.88 11.34
CA ALA A 97 -4.36 9.77 11.45
C ALA A 97 -3.52 9.82 10.17
N HIS A 98 -3.38 8.69 9.46
CA HIS A 98 -2.68 8.65 8.18
C HIS A 98 -3.48 9.37 7.10
N VAL A 99 -4.79 9.10 6.98
CA VAL A 99 -5.64 9.81 6.02
C VAL A 99 -5.57 11.31 6.25
N ALA A 100 -5.73 11.78 7.50
CA ALA A 100 -5.62 13.20 7.82
C ALA A 100 -4.26 13.79 7.43
N ARG A 101 -3.15 13.06 7.66
CA ARG A 101 -1.81 13.50 7.31
C ARG A 101 -1.62 13.60 5.79
N PHE A 102 -2.04 12.60 5.01
CA PHE A 102 -1.85 12.63 3.56
C PHE A 102 -2.72 13.69 2.90
N ARG A 103 -3.91 13.96 3.44
CA ARG A 103 -4.75 15.09 3.04
C ARG A 103 -4.08 16.44 3.36
N GLU A 104 -3.59 16.61 4.60
CA GLU A 104 -2.83 17.81 5.00
C GLU A 104 -1.65 18.08 4.06
N LEU A 105 -0.91 17.04 3.67
CA LEU A 105 0.23 17.17 2.76
C LEU A 105 -0.19 17.52 1.33
N ALA A 106 -1.32 17.01 0.86
CA ALA A 106 -1.89 17.39 -0.43
C ALA A 106 -2.35 18.87 -0.42
N GLU A 107 -3.02 19.34 0.65
CA GLU A 107 -3.41 20.73 0.83
C GLU A 107 -2.21 21.70 0.89
N GLU A 108 -1.03 21.22 1.25
CA GLU A 108 0.22 21.99 1.33
C GLU A 108 1.08 21.87 0.07
N ASP A 109 0.57 21.28 -1.02
CA ASP A 109 1.26 21.01 -2.28
C ASP A 109 2.61 20.27 -2.05
N PHE A 110 2.69 19.48 -0.95
CA PHE A 110 3.93 18.82 -0.56
C PHE A 110 4.41 17.81 -1.59
N PHE A 111 3.48 17.17 -2.30
CA PHE A 111 3.77 16.11 -3.25
C PHE A 111 4.20 16.61 -4.62
N ASP A 112 4.05 17.89 -4.91
CA ASP A 112 4.40 18.49 -6.19
C ASP A 112 5.85 18.21 -6.54
N PHE A 113 6.02 17.63 -7.72
CA PHE A 113 7.32 17.24 -8.26
C PHE A 113 8.15 16.32 -7.34
N LYS A 114 7.50 15.60 -6.41
CA LYS A 114 8.12 14.46 -5.77
C LYS A 114 8.25 13.30 -6.76
N VAL A 115 9.07 12.33 -6.41
CA VAL A 115 9.37 11.23 -7.33
C VAL A 115 8.91 9.89 -6.77
N TRP A 116 8.64 8.98 -7.70
CA TRP A 116 8.51 7.55 -7.41
C TRP A 116 9.92 6.96 -7.29
N HIS A 117 10.55 7.20 -6.15
CA HIS A 117 11.98 6.96 -5.93
C HIS A 117 12.36 5.49 -5.76
N ARG A 118 11.37 4.59 -5.63
CA ARG A 118 11.58 3.15 -5.51
C ARG A 118 10.37 2.40 -6.07
N VAL A 119 10.54 1.78 -7.24
CA VAL A 119 9.52 1.00 -7.93
C VAL A 119 10.06 -0.40 -8.17
N ILE A 120 9.35 -1.41 -7.69
CA ILE A 120 9.75 -2.81 -7.80
C ILE A 120 8.61 -3.61 -8.43
N ASP A 121 8.92 -4.32 -9.51
CA ASP A 121 7.96 -5.18 -10.19
C ASP A 121 7.39 -6.25 -9.25
N GLY A 122 6.09 -6.54 -9.43
CA GLY A 122 5.38 -7.52 -8.61
C GLY A 122 5.37 -7.22 -7.11
N PHE A 123 5.72 -5.96 -6.71
CA PHE A 123 5.74 -5.57 -5.30
C PHE A 123 5.04 -4.23 -5.07
N MET A 124 5.72 -3.11 -5.28
CA MET A 124 5.14 -1.79 -5.00
C MET A 124 5.87 -0.65 -5.72
N ALA A 125 5.19 0.49 -5.85
CA ALA A 125 5.74 1.78 -6.21
C ALA A 125 5.72 2.69 -4.97
N GLN A 126 6.90 3.18 -4.52
CA GLN A 126 7.04 4.06 -3.35
C GLN A 126 7.37 5.47 -3.80
N GLY A 127 6.51 6.41 -3.41
CA GLY A 127 6.57 7.83 -3.76
C GLY A 127 6.72 8.76 -2.55
N GLY A 128 6.80 10.07 -2.85
CA GLY A 128 6.87 11.14 -1.87
C GLY A 128 8.29 11.51 -1.42
N GLY A 129 9.33 10.89 -1.98
CA GLY A 129 10.73 11.31 -1.80
C GLY A 129 11.12 12.42 -2.77
N ALA A 130 12.16 13.19 -2.47
CA ALA A 130 12.74 14.16 -3.38
C ALA A 130 13.81 13.53 -4.28
N LEU A 131 13.99 14.08 -5.48
CA LEU A 131 14.95 13.55 -6.47
C LEU A 131 16.39 13.54 -5.95
N ASP A 132 16.80 14.59 -5.24
CA ASP A 132 18.14 14.73 -4.65
C ASP A 132 18.28 14.01 -3.29
N ASN A 133 17.15 13.72 -2.62
CA ASN A 133 17.11 13.00 -1.37
C ASN A 133 15.87 12.08 -1.30
N PRO A 134 15.98 10.83 -1.80
CA PRO A 134 14.86 9.90 -1.82
C PRO A 134 14.33 9.52 -0.43
N ASN A 135 15.11 9.77 0.64
CA ASN A 135 14.68 9.53 2.01
C ASN A 135 14.09 10.79 2.69
N ALA A 136 13.97 11.91 1.97
CA ALA A 136 13.36 13.12 2.52
C ALA A 136 11.91 12.86 2.93
N ASN A 137 11.52 13.46 4.03
CA ASN A 137 10.14 13.49 4.52
C ASN A 137 9.74 14.93 4.81
N ALA A 138 8.44 15.18 4.89
CA ALA A 138 7.90 16.41 5.41
C ALA A 138 8.37 16.65 6.86
N ASP A 139 8.54 17.91 7.24
CA ASP A 139 8.82 18.31 8.63
C ASP A 139 7.53 18.23 9.48
N LYS A 140 7.05 17.01 9.62
CA LYS A 140 5.83 16.67 10.38
C LYS A 140 6.18 15.61 11.42
N PRO A 141 5.49 15.57 12.56
CA PRO A 141 5.66 14.49 13.55
C PRO A 141 5.43 13.11 12.93
N ALA A 142 6.14 12.11 13.40
CA ALA A 142 5.89 10.73 13.02
C ALA A 142 4.50 10.28 13.51
N LEU A 143 3.89 9.36 12.76
CA LEU A 143 2.59 8.78 13.08
C LEU A 143 2.77 7.42 13.75
N GLU A 144 1.94 7.14 14.73
CA GLU A 144 1.77 5.79 15.27
C GLU A 144 1.14 4.90 14.21
N GLY A 145 1.55 3.61 14.18
CA GLY A 145 1.03 2.66 13.20
C GLY A 145 -0.43 2.31 13.46
N GLU A 146 -1.29 2.50 12.46
CA GLU A 146 -2.70 2.11 12.45
C GLU A 146 -2.85 0.81 11.67
N PHE A 147 -2.19 -0.25 12.14
CA PHE A 147 -2.09 -1.52 11.41
C PHE A 147 -3.36 -2.36 11.47
N THR A 148 -4.12 -2.21 12.53
CA THR A 148 -5.39 -2.92 12.77
C THR A 148 -6.35 -2.01 13.52
N ILE A 149 -7.64 -2.25 13.36
CA ILE A 149 -8.70 -1.61 14.14
C ILE A 149 -9.41 -2.62 15.03
N ARG A 150 -10.09 -2.10 16.05
CA ARG A 150 -11.05 -2.87 16.84
C ARG A 150 -12.45 -2.61 16.29
N ARG A 151 -13.16 -3.67 15.87
CA ARG A 151 -14.54 -3.56 15.41
C ARG A 151 -15.49 -4.49 16.17
N ASP A 152 -16.73 -4.11 16.24
CA ASP A 152 -17.85 -4.95 16.65
C ASP A 152 -18.68 -5.41 15.43
N ALA A 153 -19.86 -5.99 15.69
CA ALA A 153 -20.73 -6.49 14.63
C ALA A 153 -21.42 -5.37 13.80
N SER A 154 -21.35 -4.11 14.22
CA SER A 154 -21.95 -2.99 13.47
C SER A 154 -21.17 -2.67 12.20
N MET A 155 -19.86 -2.89 12.22
CA MET A 155 -19.02 -2.81 11.03
C MET A 155 -19.03 -4.17 10.31
N THR A 156 -19.79 -4.27 9.24
CA THR A 156 -19.96 -5.52 8.49
C THR A 156 -18.77 -5.73 7.53
N ILE A 157 -18.17 -6.91 7.59
CA ILE A 157 -17.22 -7.42 6.58
C ILE A 157 -17.87 -8.63 5.92
N THR A 158 -18.00 -8.62 4.60
CA THR A 158 -18.45 -9.76 3.81
C THR A 158 -17.33 -10.80 3.75
N GLU A 159 -17.37 -11.76 4.68
CA GLU A 159 -16.33 -12.78 4.82
C GLU A 159 -16.46 -13.84 3.71
N LEU A 160 -15.36 -14.15 3.01
CA LEU A 160 -15.34 -15.13 1.94
C LEU A 160 -14.55 -16.38 2.29
N GLN A 161 -13.33 -16.24 2.77
CA GLN A 161 -12.39 -17.35 2.91
C GLN A 161 -11.51 -17.23 4.16
N ASP A 162 -10.94 -18.36 4.58
CA ASP A 162 -9.92 -18.38 5.62
C ASP A 162 -8.63 -17.75 5.10
N ARG A 163 -7.98 -16.93 5.94
CA ARG A 163 -6.67 -16.35 5.69
C ARG A 163 -5.73 -16.64 6.86
N THR A 164 -4.50 -17.00 6.54
CA THR A 164 -3.46 -17.16 7.56
C THR A 164 -2.72 -15.86 7.72
N ILE A 165 -2.79 -15.29 8.92
CA ILE A 165 -2.01 -14.10 9.26
C ILE A 165 -0.57 -14.53 9.45
N ASN A 166 0.34 -13.93 8.71
CA ASN A 166 1.78 -14.19 8.78
C ASN A 166 2.13 -15.69 8.92
N PRO A 167 2.31 -16.41 7.80
CA PRO A 167 2.60 -17.84 7.80
C PRO A 167 3.82 -18.23 8.63
N ARG A 168 4.77 -17.28 8.83
CA ARG A 168 5.99 -17.52 9.61
C ARG A 168 5.75 -17.55 11.13
N GLU A 169 4.68 -16.92 11.61
CA GLU A 169 4.40 -16.80 13.04
C GLU A 169 3.31 -17.76 13.52
N ASN A 170 2.75 -18.59 12.64
CA ASN A 170 1.64 -19.53 12.92
C ASN A 170 0.50 -18.87 13.73
N ARG A 171 0.21 -17.59 13.44
CA ARG A 171 -0.83 -16.81 14.11
C ARG A 171 -2.20 -17.23 13.61
N SER A 172 -3.17 -17.05 14.48
CA SER A 172 -4.55 -17.47 14.36
C SER A 172 -5.19 -17.17 13.00
N ARG A 173 -6.06 -18.07 12.55
CA ARG A 173 -6.83 -17.91 11.32
C ARG A 173 -7.66 -16.63 11.37
N ALA A 174 -7.55 -15.83 10.33
CA ALA A 174 -8.43 -14.73 10.03
C ALA A 174 -9.43 -15.15 8.95
N ARG A 175 -10.44 -14.32 8.75
CA ARG A 175 -11.35 -14.37 7.62
C ARG A 175 -11.00 -13.22 6.69
N ALA A 176 -10.80 -13.49 5.42
CA ALA A 176 -10.66 -12.47 4.40
C ALA A 176 -11.97 -12.24 3.67
N GLY A 177 -12.19 -11.04 3.20
CA GLY A 177 -13.39 -10.62 2.50
C GLY A 177 -13.35 -9.14 2.16
N PHE A 178 -14.51 -8.49 2.17
CA PHE A 178 -14.66 -7.10 1.75
C PHE A 178 -15.35 -6.25 2.80
N TRP A 179 -14.86 -5.04 2.95
CA TRP A 179 -15.51 -3.95 3.67
C TRP A 179 -15.67 -2.76 2.72
N ASN A 180 -16.91 -2.40 2.39
CA ASN A 180 -17.19 -1.25 1.50
C ASN A 180 -16.34 -1.25 0.20
N GLY A 181 -16.08 -2.41 -0.38
CA GLY A 181 -15.26 -2.54 -1.58
C GLY A 181 -13.75 -2.52 -1.34
N PHE A 182 -13.28 -2.47 -0.10
CA PHE A 182 -11.88 -2.70 0.26
C PHE A 182 -11.66 -4.17 0.60
N GLN A 183 -10.60 -4.76 0.10
CA GLN A 183 -10.16 -6.07 0.57
C GLN A 183 -9.72 -5.95 2.02
N ALA A 184 -10.33 -6.72 2.91
CA ALA A 184 -10.11 -6.66 4.34
C ALA A 184 -9.97 -8.05 4.96
N ALA A 185 -9.32 -8.12 6.10
CA ALA A 185 -9.34 -9.32 6.93
C ALA A 185 -9.77 -8.99 8.35
N THR A 186 -10.31 -10.00 9.03
CA THR A 186 -10.84 -9.88 10.37
C THR A 186 -10.64 -11.16 11.17
N GLN A 187 -10.44 -11.05 12.45
CA GLN A 187 -10.66 -12.19 13.33
C GLN A 187 -12.15 -12.58 13.30
N PRO A 188 -12.49 -13.87 13.41
CA PRO A 188 -13.89 -14.31 13.39
C PRO A 188 -14.73 -13.53 14.39
N ILE A 189 -15.85 -12.93 13.95
CA ILE A 189 -16.70 -12.09 14.82
C ILE A 189 -17.26 -12.85 16.03
N ALA A 190 -17.40 -14.17 15.94
CA ALA A 190 -17.79 -15.00 17.07
C ALA A 190 -16.83 -14.88 18.28
N GLN A 191 -15.57 -14.49 18.05
CA GLN A 191 -14.63 -14.25 19.14
C GLN A 191 -14.95 -13.00 19.96
N ALA A 192 -15.73 -12.06 19.42
CA ALA A 192 -16.19 -10.89 20.16
C ALA A 192 -16.99 -11.29 21.42
N ALA A 193 -17.76 -12.39 21.36
CA ALA A 193 -18.58 -12.87 22.46
C ALA A 193 -17.78 -13.27 23.72
N ILE A 194 -16.49 -13.59 23.57
CA ILE A 194 -15.62 -14.01 24.68
C ILE A 194 -14.60 -12.93 25.07
N ARG A 195 -14.62 -11.77 24.38
CA ARG A 195 -13.74 -10.64 24.67
C ARG A 195 -14.45 -9.60 25.55
N ALA A 196 -13.71 -9.00 26.48
CA ALA A 196 -14.27 -8.05 27.43
C ALA A 196 -14.87 -6.79 26.76
N ASP A 197 -14.32 -6.39 25.62
CA ASP A 197 -14.76 -5.23 24.84
C ASP A 197 -15.78 -5.57 23.74
N GLY A 198 -16.09 -6.86 23.54
CA GLY A 198 -17.01 -7.29 22.50
C GLY A 198 -16.52 -7.03 21.07
N GLN A 199 -15.22 -6.87 20.85
CA GLN A 199 -14.62 -6.49 19.57
C GLN A 199 -13.58 -7.49 19.09
N VAL A 200 -13.30 -7.46 17.78
CA VAL A 200 -12.26 -8.24 17.12
C VAL A 200 -11.32 -7.33 16.33
N GLU A 201 -10.12 -7.80 16.08
CA GLU A 201 -9.18 -7.09 15.22
C GLU A 201 -9.54 -7.28 13.75
N SER A 202 -9.41 -6.20 12.97
CA SER A 202 -9.61 -6.18 11.53
C SER A 202 -8.61 -5.22 10.88
N TRP A 203 -8.26 -5.47 9.62
CA TRP A 203 -7.30 -4.67 8.87
C TRP A 203 -7.58 -4.72 7.38
N LEU A 204 -7.09 -3.73 6.63
CA LEU A 204 -7.09 -3.75 5.18
C LEU A 204 -5.93 -4.58 4.66
N LEU A 205 -6.16 -5.31 3.57
CA LEU A 205 -5.18 -6.20 2.96
C LEU A 205 -4.26 -5.41 2.01
N HIS A 206 -3.04 -5.89 1.87
CA HIS A 206 -2.09 -5.41 0.86
C HIS A 206 -2.28 -6.17 -0.47
N CYS A 207 -3.49 -6.13 -1.01
CA CYS A 207 -3.76 -6.56 -2.37
C CYS A 207 -3.25 -5.52 -3.37
N GLU A 208 -3.15 -5.84 -4.66
CA GLU A 208 -2.81 -4.86 -5.69
C GLU A 208 -3.67 -3.59 -5.55
N GLY A 209 -3.07 -2.41 -5.70
CA GLY A 209 -3.73 -1.12 -5.54
C GLY A 209 -3.98 -0.69 -4.09
N ALA A 210 -3.52 -1.42 -3.08
CA ALA A 210 -3.54 -0.91 -1.70
C ALA A 210 -2.55 0.25 -1.54
N VAL A 211 -3.01 1.34 -0.92
CA VAL A 211 -2.19 2.54 -0.67
C VAL A 211 -1.82 2.55 0.80
N ALA A 212 -0.52 2.52 1.09
CA ALA A 212 -0.03 2.36 2.46
C ALA A 212 1.12 3.32 2.78
N ALA A 213 1.28 3.62 4.07
CA ALA A 213 2.32 4.52 4.55
C ALA A 213 3.68 3.81 4.61
N ALA A 214 4.71 4.42 4.02
CA ALA A 214 6.08 3.97 4.15
C ALA A 214 6.67 4.41 5.49
N ARG A 215 7.52 3.56 6.07
CA ARG A 215 8.16 3.79 7.36
C ARG A 215 9.56 3.18 7.42
N THR A 216 10.32 3.51 8.45
CA THR A 216 11.59 2.87 8.76
C THR A 216 11.36 1.53 9.51
N GLN A 217 12.38 0.99 10.17
CA GLN A 217 12.22 -0.19 11.02
C GLN A 217 11.38 0.10 12.28
N ASP A 218 11.33 1.34 12.72
CA ASP A 218 10.43 1.75 13.80
C ASP A 218 8.98 1.75 13.27
N PRO A 219 8.07 0.97 13.87
CA PRO A 219 6.67 0.89 13.43
C PRO A 219 5.94 2.24 13.50
N ASN A 220 6.40 3.17 14.33
CA ASN A 220 5.78 4.48 14.57
C ASN A 220 6.59 5.61 13.91
N SER A 221 7.13 5.39 12.71
CA SER A 221 8.00 6.35 12.02
C SER A 221 7.46 6.85 10.68
N ALA A 222 6.24 6.50 10.31
CA ALA A 222 5.60 7.03 9.10
C ALA A 222 5.43 8.55 9.18
N ARG A 223 5.63 9.26 8.06
CA ARG A 223 5.50 10.73 8.00
C ARG A 223 4.79 11.20 6.74
N SER A 224 5.44 11.08 5.58
CA SER A 224 4.94 11.62 4.30
C SER A 224 5.15 10.70 3.10
N GLN A 225 6.00 9.68 3.22
CA GLN A 225 6.18 8.74 2.13
C GLN A 225 5.11 7.65 2.17
N PHE A 226 4.68 7.24 0.99
CA PHE A 226 3.68 6.20 0.80
C PHE A 226 4.11 5.24 -0.30
N TYR A 227 3.40 4.14 -0.42
CA TYR A 227 3.53 3.24 -1.55
C TYR A 227 2.17 2.73 -2.00
N ILE A 228 2.09 2.37 -3.28
CA ILE A 228 0.96 1.68 -3.89
C ILE A 228 1.45 0.28 -4.28
N THR A 229 0.73 -0.75 -3.87
CA THR A 229 1.09 -2.14 -4.21
C THR A 229 0.80 -2.43 -5.68
N ARG A 230 1.71 -3.16 -6.32
CA ARG A 230 1.60 -3.64 -7.71
C ARG A 230 1.26 -5.14 -7.78
N ALA A 231 1.16 -5.78 -6.64
CA ALA A 231 0.72 -7.16 -6.47
C ALA A 231 0.34 -7.41 -5.00
N GLU A 232 -0.22 -8.57 -4.69
CA GLU A 232 -0.47 -9.00 -3.31
C GLU A 232 0.84 -9.12 -2.52
N THR A 233 0.90 -8.44 -1.34
CA THR A 233 2.08 -8.42 -0.49
C THR A 233 1.75 -8.82 0.96
N PRO A 234 1.40 -10.08 1.21
CA PRO A 234 0.85 -10.53 2.50
C PRO A 234 1.84 -10.43 3.66
N HIS A 235 3.14 -10.32 3.38
CA HIS A 235 4.17 -10.16 4.41
C HIS A 235 4.17 -8.76 5.08
N LEU A 236 3.45 -7.79 4.50
CA LEU A 236 3.30 -6.44 5.06
C LEU A 236 2.06 -6.32 5.96
N GLU A 237 1.15 -7.29 5.93
CA GLU A 237 -0.10 -7.23 6.69
C GLU A 237 0.14 -7.09 8.20
N THR A 238 -0.69 -6.28 8.84
CA THR A 238 -0.63 -5.96 10.27
C THR A 238 0.68 -5.32 10.74
N THR A 239 1.54 -4.92 9.81
CA THR A 239 2.82 -4.26 10.12
C THR A 239 3.03 -2.95 9.38
N TYR A 240 2.22 -2.67 8.37
CA TYR A 240 2.15 -1.38 7.66
C TYR A 240 0.70 -0.90 7.62
N THR A 241 0.51 0.42 7.65
CA THR A 241 -0.80 1.06 7.65
C THR A 241 -1.30 1.23 6.23
N VAL A 242 -2.32 0.47 5.83
CA VAL A 242 -3.09 0.73 4.61
C VAL A 242 -4.11 1.82 4.93
N TRP A 243 -4.09 2.91 4.16
CA TRP A 243 -4.97 4.07 4.37
C TRP A 243 -5.87 4.38 3.17
N GLY A 244 -5.73 3.65 2.05
CA GLY A 244 -6.52 3.85 0.84
C GLY A 244 -6.44 2.68 -0.13
N LYS A 245 -7.18 2.80 -1.22
CA LYS A 245 -7.23 1.86 -2.34
C LYS A 245 -7.35 2.64 -3.65
N VAL A 246 -6.56 2.27 -4.65
CA VAL A 246 -6.73 2.73 -6.03
C VAL A 246 -8.09 2.24 -6.55
N ARG A 247 -8.87 3.16 -7.08
CA ARG A 247 -10.17 2.88 -7.72
C ARG A 247 -10.10 2.97 -9.23
N ASP A 248 -9.13 3.75 -9.73
CA ASP A 248 -8.81 3.88 -11.15
C ASP A 248 -7.34 4.23 -11.34
N GLY A 249 -6.77 3.93 -12.49
CA GLY A 249 -5.39 4.29 -12.82
C GLY A 249 -4.33 3.33 -12.26
N GLN A 250 -4.66 2.10 -11.89
CA GLN A 250 -3.66 1.11 -11.49
C GLN A 250 -2.65 0.83 -12.61
N GLU A 251 -3.06 0.92 -13.87
CA GLU A 251 -2.18 0.79 -15.03
C GLU A 251 -1.12 1.90 -15.08
N ALA A 252 -1.44 3.13 -14.65
CA ALA A 252 -0.45 4.21 -14.54
C ALA A 252 0.59 3.89 -13.46
N VAL A 253 0.19 3.29 -12.32
CA VAL A 253 1.12 2.80 -11.29
C VAL A 253 1.99 1.65 -11.81
N ASN A 254 1.41 0.75 -12.62
CA ASN A 254 2.13 -0.38 -13.19
C ASN A 254 3.06 0.01 -14.35
N ALA A 255 2.85 1.19 -14.96
CA ALA A 255 3.68 1.76 -16.00
C ALA A 255 4.88 2.58 -15.49
N LEU A 256 4.97 2.82 -14.17
CA LEU A 256 6.08 3.57 -13.57
C LEU A 256 7.41 2.85 -13.80
N GLU A 257 8.45 3.63 -14.11
CA GLU A 257 9.81 3.13 -14.38
C GLU A 257 10.39 2.42 -13.15
N GLU A 258 10.86 1.20 -13.35
CA GLU A 258 11.38 0.35 -12.29
C GLU A 258 12.81 0.72 -11.90
N GLY A 259 13.04 0.86 -10.60
CA GLY A 259 14.35 1.20 -10.09
C GLY A 259 14.30 1.74 -8.66
N ALA A 260 15.45 2.11 -8.14
CA ALA A 260 15.58 2.69 -6.81
C ALA A 260 16.73 3.70 -6.74
N LEU A 261 16.42 4.97 -6.55
CA LEU A 261 17.41 6.07 -6.45
C LEU A 261 18.48 5.84 -5.38
N ALA A 262 18.12 5.16 -4.29
CA ALA A 262 19.07 4.84 -3.23
C ALA A 262 20.13 3.81 -3.66
N GLN A 263 19.87 3.02 -4.71
CA GLN A 263 20.75 1.97 -5.22
C GLN A 263 21.44 2.38 -6.52
N ASP A 264 20.73 3.10 -7.39
CA ASP A 264 21.28 3.61 -8.67
C ASP A 264 20.96 5.10 -8.83
N ARG A 265 22.00 5.94 -8.77
CA ARG A 265 21.87 7.39 -8.96
C ARG A 265 21.62 7.81 -10.41
N ASN A 266 21.77 6.90 -11.37
CA ASN A 266 21.43 7.15 -12.77
C ASN A 266 19.99 6.75 -13.09
N PHE A 267 19.28 6.15 -12.15
CA PHE A 267 17.85 5.88 -12.28
C PHE A 267 17.10 7.19 -12.49
N SER A 268 16.23 7.24 -13.50
CA SER A 268 15.40 8.39 -13.84
C SER A 268 13.96 8.08 -13.42
N PRO A 269 13.57 8.41 -12.19
CA PRO A 269 12.22 8.10 -11.71
C PRO A 269 11.17 8.97 -12.36
N ASP A 270 9.95 8.45 -12.44
CA ASP A 270 8.75 9.21 -12.76
C ASP A 270 8.40 10.18 -11.62
N PHE A 271 7.61 11.22 -11.96
CA PHE A 271 7.21 12.24 -11.04
C PHE A 271 5.76 12.07 -10.57
N ILE A 272 5.49 12.52 -9.36
CA ILE A 272 4.18 12.93 -8.90
C ILE A 272 4.08 14.40 -9.33
N GLU A 273 3.18 14.71 -10.26
CA GLU A 273 3.02 16.06 -10.78
C GLU A 273 2.19 16.91 -9.82
N ASP A 274 1.10 16.33 -9.30
CA ASP A 274 0.22 16.93 -8.31
C ASP A 274 -0.52 15.86 -7.50
N VAL A 275 -1.08 16.25 -6.34
CA VAL A 275 -2.02 15.43 -5.56
C VAL A 275 -3.22 16.30 -5.16
N VAL A 276 -4.32 16.10 -5.83
CA VAL A 276 -5.54 16.89 -5.67
C VAL A 276 -6.54 16.19 -4.74
N LEU A 277 -7.10 16.93 -3.79
CA LEU A 277 -8.28 16.51 -3.04
C LEU A 277 -9.52 16.79 -3.90
N VAL A 278 -10.23 15.75 -4.32
CA VAL A 278 -11.36 15.88 -5.26
C VAL A 278 -12.42 16.85 -4.77
N GLU A 279 -12.65 16.92 -3.46
CA GLU A 279 -13.61 17.88 -2.87
C GLU A 279 -13.24 19.36 -3.07
N THR A 280 -11.97 19.67 -3.38
CA THR A 280 -11.53 21.05 -3.63
C THR A 280 -11.77 21.49 -5.08
N LEU A 281 -12.05 20.53 -5.97
CA LEU A 281 -12.43 20.84 -7.35
C LEU A 281 -13.82 21.46 -7.38
N PRO A 282 -14.12 22.33 -8.40
CA PRO A 282 -15.48 22.73 -8.67
C PRO A 282 -16.41 21.52 -8.78
N ALA A 283 -17.65 21.62 -8.32
CA ALA A 283 -18.58 20.49 -8.29
C ALA A 283 -18.82 19.86 -9.70
N GLU A 284 -18.75 20.68 -10.73
CA GLU A 284 -18.84 20.28 -12.14
C GLU A 284 -17.62 19.49 -12.63
N ASP A 285 -16.48 19.62 -11.96
CA ASP A 285 -15.22 18.96 -12.31
C ASP A 285 -14.93 17.73 -11.42
N GLN A 286 -15.82 17.43 -10.48
CA GLN A 286 -15.67 16.26 -9.62
C GLN A 286 -16.20 14.99 -10.31
N PRO A 287 -15.40 13.90 -10.43
CA PRO A 287 -15.89 12.63 -10.95
C PRO A 287 -16.91 12.01 -9.97
N THR A 288 -17.96 11.39 -10.51
CA THR A 288 -18.82 10.54 -9.71
C THR A 288 -18.27 9.12 -9.67
N VAL A 289 -17.87 8.67 -8.50
CA VAL A 289 -17.30 7.34 -8.28
C VAL A 289 -18.29 6.48 -7.52
N GLU A 290 -18.64 5.34 -8.09
CA GLU A 290 -19.50 4.35 -7.46
C GLU A 290 -18.77 3.00 -7.37
N VAL A 291 -18.78 2.42 -6.19
CA VAL A 291 -18.20 1.09 -5.91
C VAL A 291 -19.34 0.14 -5.61
N MET A 292 -19.33 -1.06 -6.19
CA MET A 292 -20.37 -2.04 -5.91
C MET A 292 -20.40 -2.35 -4.41
N ASP A 293 -21.58 -2.27 -3.82
CA ASP A 293 -21.77 -2.61 -2.42
C ASP A 293 -21.52 -4.10 -2.20
N THR A 294 -20.45 -4.39 -1.50
CA THR A 294 -19.98 -5.77 -1.25
C THR A 294 -20.87 -6.56 -0.30
N SER A 295 -21.92 -5.94 0.24
CA SER A 295 -22.99 -6.60 1.01
C SER A 295 -24.26 -6.84 0.17
N SER A 296 -24.30 -6.39 -1.10
CA SER A 296 -25.49 -6.50 -1.95
C SER A 296 -25.66 -7.89 -2.57
N ASP A 297 -26.91 -8.22 -2.92
CA ASP A 297 -27.23 -9.45 -3.66
C ASP A 297 -26.55 -9.46 -5.05
N ALA A 298 -26.37 -8.29 -5.66
CA ALA A 298 -25.67 -8.16 -6.94
C ALA A 298 -24.19 -8.55 -6.83
N PHE A 299 -23.53 -8.15 -5.73
CA PHE A 299 -22.15 -8.55 -5.48
C PHE A 299 -22.06 -10.06 -5.19
N ALA A 300 -23.01 -10.63 -4.45
CA ALA A 300 -23.05 -12.07 -4.24
C ALA A 300 -23.19 -12.84 -5.57
N ALA A 301 -24.07 -12.39 -6.48
CA ALA A 301 -24.20 -12.97 -7.81
C ALA A 301 -22.94 -12.80 -8.66
N TYR A 302 -22.27 -11.64 -8.55
CA TYR A 302 -20.96 -11.41 -9.19
C TYR A 302 -19.91 -12.41 -8.69
N LEU A 303 -19.79 -12.64 -7.39
CA LEU A 303 -18.88 -13.63 -6.82
C LEU A 303 -19.19 -15.05 -7.30
N ASP A 304 -20.47 -15.42 -7.44
CA ASP A 304 -20.87 -16.71 -8.00
C ASP A 304 -20.40 -16.86 -9.45
N ALA A 305 -20.50 -15.80 -10.27
CA ALA A 305 -20.02 -15.81 -11.65
C ALA A 305 -18.49 -15.91 -11.73
N VAL A 306 -17.76 -15.19 -10.85
CA VAL A 306 -16.30 -15.30 -10.73
C VAL A 306 -15.89 -16.73 -10.34
N ALA A 307 -16.56 -17.31 -9.33
CA ALA A 307 -16.29 -18.68 -8.93
C ALA A 307 -16.57 -19.70 -10.05
N GLN A 308 -17.66 -19.52 -10.80
CA GLN A 308 -17.99 -20.41 -11.93
C GLN A 308 -16.93 -20.34 -13.03
N ALA A 309 -16.41 -19.15 -13.31
CA ALA A 309 -15.34 -18.97 -14.29
C ALA A 309 -14.02 -19.64 -13.86
N ASP A 310 -13.78 -19.73 -12.55
CA ASP A 310 -12.60 -20.38 -11.95
C ASP A 310 -12.91 -21.84 -11.50
N GLY A 311 -13.76 -22.54 -12.19
CA GLY A 311 -14.02 -23.98 -11.96
C GLY A 311 -14.85 -24.30 -10.71
N GLY A 312 -15.59 -23.33 -10.16
CA GLY A 312 -16.52 -23.49 -9.05
C GLY A 312 -15.91 -23.16 -7.67
N THR A 313 -14.75 -22.54 -7.65
CA THR A 313 -14.10 -22.07 -6.41
C THR A 313 -13.80 -20.58 -6.53
N LEU A 314 -14.03 -19.82 -5.46
CA LEU A 314 -13.60 -18.43 -5.43
C LEU A 314 -12.06 -18.34 -5.45
N PRO A 315 -11.48 -17.48 -6.29
CA PRO A 315 -10.05 -17.20 -6.24
C PRO A 315 -9.65 -16.52 -4.92
N ASN A 316 -8.37 -16.19 -4.75
CA ASN A 316 -7.91 -15.39 -3.62
C ASN A 316 -8.67 -14.06 -3.60
N VAL A 317 -9.00 -13.56 -2.41
CA VAL A 317 -9.69 -12.27 -2.24
C VAL A 317 -8.96 -11.11 -2.93
N CYS A 318 -7.63 -11.18 -3.04
CA CYS A 318 -6.83 -10.18 -3.75
C CYS A 318 -6.94 -10.27 -5.27
N ASP A 319 -7.38 -11.40 -5.82
CA ASP A 319 -7.60 -11.62 -7.24
C ASP A 319 -9.07 -11.33 -7.65
N ILE A 320 -9.88 -10.83 -6.71
CA ILE A 320 -11.25 -10.43 -6.96
C ILE A 320 -11.32 -8.91 -7.03
N ASP A 321 -11.54 -8.38 -8.22
CA ASP A 321 -11.79 -6.97 -8.41
C ASP A 321 -13.21 -6.62 -7.98
N VAL A 322 -13.33 -5.59 -7.15
CA VAL A 322 -14.64 -5.03 -6.81
C VAL A 322 -15.05 -4.07 -7.91
N PRO A 323 -16.20 -4.26 -8.58
CA PRO A 323 -16.61 -3.39 -9.67
C PRO A 323 -16.71 -1.92 -9.25
N VAL A 324 -16.19 -1.04 -10.09
CA VAL A 324 -16.23 0.42 -9.95
C VAL A 324 -16.86 1.02 -11.20
N ARG A 325 -17.65 2.08 -11.04
CA ARG A 325 -18.16 2.93 -12.11
C ARG A 325 -17.63 4.33 -11.88
N ILE A 326 -17.06 4.92 -12.90
CA ILE A 326 -16.62 6.31 -12.87
C ILE A 326 -17.35 7.05 -13.99
N GLN A 327 -17.98 8.14 -13.61
CA GLN A 327 -18.57 9.08 -14.55
C GLN A 327 -17.72 10.33 -14.49
N GLU A 328 -16.99 10.55 -15.58
CA GLU A 328 -16.21 11.77 -15.73
C GLU A 328 -17.13 12.99 -15.74
N PRO A 329 -16.61 14.15 -15.29
CA PRO A 329 -17.34 15.40 -15.38
C PRO A 329 -17.77 15.70 -16.82
N ALA A 330 -18.95 16.31 -16.99
CA ALA A 330 -19.40 16.73 -18.30
C ALA A 330 -18.47 17.84 -18.85
N GLN A 331 -17.82 17.56 -19.99
CA GLN A 331 -16.94 18.52 -20.68
C GLN A 331 -17.74 19.70 -21.27
#